data_27b99b6b1c6c0e07e93ecbc1152bae9b
#
_entry.id   27b99b6b1c6c0e07e93ecbc1152bae9b
#
_cell.length_a   1.000
_cell.length_b   1.000
_cell.length_c   1.000
_cell.angle_alpha   90.00
_cell.angle_beta   90.00
_cell.angle_gamma   90.00
#
_symmetry.space_group_name_H-M   'P 1'
#
loop_
_entity.id
_entity.type
_entity.pdbx_description
1 polymer ?
#
loop_
_entity_poly.entity_id
_entity_poly.type
_entity_poly.pdbx_seq_one_letter_code
_entity_poly.pdbx_strand_id
1 'polypeptide(L)'
;AKYGSDAIGGVINVITNKPRKTAGLQFNAEGRRTKGDGDIVPFSNFFMRADSGSLGKLKVNIHGSKRDIMPIYASEQRRISAMTNDEDHGFLKNSLRYYGTNSNIGLAATYDINDKQSLGVRIDRYNEDLERYVKRSTSYLEPQVHYKRDLDRNNLNLTYTGQDNKSSWKAELNYTRTKEDDVTLTSDYGNST
;
A
#
# COMPACT_ATOMS: atom_id res chain seq x y z
N ALA A 1 0.73 27.65 6.95
CA ALA A 1 -0.08 26.53 7.46
C ALA A 1 0.77 25.24 7.50
N LYS A 2 0.65 24.44 8.57
CA LYS A 2 1.45 23.22 8.78
C LYS A 2 1.12 22.10 7.77
N TYR A 3 -0.02 22.18 7.10
CA TYR A 3 -0.57 21.09 6.29
C TYR A 3 -1.06 21.49 4.89
N GLY A 4 -0.67 22.64 4.38
CA GLY A 4 -1.06 23.11 3.04
C GLY A 4 -2.50 23.60 2.94
N SER A 5 -2.83 24.22 1.81
CA SER A 5 -4.14 24.85 1.55
C SER A 5 -5.25 23.90 1.14
N ASP A 6 -4.91 22.65 0.79
CA ASP A 6 -5.86 21.71 0.16
C ASP A 6 -6.48 20.69 1.15
N ALA A 7 -6.29 20.89 2.45
CA ALA A 7 -6.86 20.03 3.48
C ALA A 7 -8.34 20.34 3.76
N ILE A 8 -9.18 20.19 2.74
CA ILE A 8 -10.63 20.52 2.83
C ILE A 8 -11.43 19.47 3.64
N GLY A 9 -10.92 18.27 3.80
CA GLY A 9 -11.62 17.16 4.48
C GLY A 9 -11.01 16.69 5.79
N GLY A 10 -10.00 17.38 6.30
CA GLY A 10 -9.22 16.96 7.48
C GLY A 10 -7.82 16.50 7.12
N VAL A 11 -6.99 16.34 8.13
CA VAL A 11 -5.60 15.90 7.99
C VAL A 11 -5.39 14.61 8.77
N ILE A 12 -4.95 13.56 8.09
CA ILE A 12 -4.47 12.34 8.74
C ILE A 12 -2.96 12.48 8.93
N ASN A 13 -2.53 12.65 10.16
CA ASN A 13 -1.11 12.69 10.50
C ASN A 13 -0.61 11.27 10.80
N VAL A 14 0.08 10.65 9.85
CA VAL A 14 0.72 9.34 10.06
C VAL A 14 2.07 9.55 10.72
N ILE A 15 2.14 9.29 12.03
CA ILE A 15 3.39 9.30 12.77
C ILE A 15 4.11 7.97 12.55
N THR A 16 5.15 7.99 11.75
CA THR A 16 5.98 6.81 11.53
C THR A 16 6.94 6.57 12.70
N ASN A 17 7.03 5.32 13.13
CA ASN A 17 7.90 4.95 14.22
C ASN A 17 9.38 5.21 13.89
N LYS A 18 10.06 5.96 14.76
CA LYS A 18 11.52 6.17 14.69
C LYS A 18 12.27 4.86 15.03
N PRO A 19 13.56 4.72 14.64
CA PRO A 19 14.41 3.63 15.10
C PRO A 19 14.43 3.54 16.63
N ARG A 20 14.31 2.31 17.16
CA ARG A 20 14.23 2.05 18.59
C ARG A 20 15.63 2.08 19.23
N LYS A 21 15.69 2.41 20.53
CA LYS A 21 16.94 2.34 21.32
C LYS A 21 17.38 0.90 21.61
N THR A 22 16.46 -0.04 21.65
CA THR A 22 16.69 -1.47 21.85
C THR A 22 16.66 -2.21 20.52
N ALA A 23 17.61 -3.14 20.33
CA ALA A 23 17.58 -4.06 19.21
C ALA A 23 16.31 -4.93 19.29
N GLY A 24 15.73 -5.22 18.17
CA GLY A 24 14.51 -6.03 18.13
C GLY A 24 14.05 -6.39 16.74
N LEU A 25 13.30 -7.48 16.68
CA LEU A 25 12.64 -7.96 15.49
C LEU A 25 11.13 -8.02 15.78
N GLN A 26 10.33 -7.53 14.83
CA GLN A 26 8.89 -7.68 14.83
C GLN A 26 8.47 -8.33 13.53
N PHE A 27 7.64 -9.34 13.63
CA PHE A 27 7.04 -10.02 12.49
C PHE A 27 5.54 -10.19 12.75
N ASN A 28 4.72 -9.81 11.80
CA ASN A 28 3.28 -10.05 11.82
C ASN A 28 2.90 -10.73 10.50
N ALA A 29 2.14 -11.80 10.58
CA ALA A 29 1.59 -12.48 9.43
C ALA A 29 0.09 -12.72 9.63
N GLU A 30 -0.69 -12.54 8.58
CA GLU A 30 -2.13 -12.75 8.56
C GLU A 30 -2.49 -13.61 7.36
N GLY A 31 -3.21 -14.71 7.60
CA GLY A 31 -3.86 -15.49 6.57
C GLY A 31 -5.34 -15.12 6.46
N ARG A 32 -5.91 -15.21 5.28
CA ARG A 32 -7.33 -14.97 5.05
C ARG A 32 -7.96 -16.14 4.34
N ARG A 33 -9.22 -16.40 4.70
CA ARG A 33 -10.07 -17.34 3.99
C ARG A 33 -11.21 -16.58 3.34
N THR A 34 -11.38 -16.75 2.03
CA THR A 34 -12.54 -16.21 1.33
C THR A 34 -13.77 -17.08 1.60
N LYS A 35 -14.88 -16.41 1.95
CA LYS A 35 -16.16 -17.11 2.13
C LYS A 35 -16.75 -17.35 0.75
N GLY A 36 -16.76 -18.61 0.31
CA GLY A 36 -17.35 -19.03 -0.98
C GLY A 36 -16.49 -20.00 -1.77
N ASP A 37 -15.24 -19.66 -2.01
CA ASP A 37 -14.36 -20.53 -2.83
C ASP A 37 -13.50 -21.49 -1.98
N GLY A 38 -13.54 -21.32 -0.66
CA GLY A 38 -12.81 -22.22 0.24
C GLY A 38 -11.30 -22.01 0.27
N ASP A 39 -10.79 -21.17 -0.60
CA ASP A 39 -9.36 -20.95 -0.74
C ASP A 39 -8.79 -20.24 0.48
N ILE A 40 -7.74 -20.86 1.00
CA ILE A 40 -6.91 -20.27 2.04
C ILE A 40 -5.75 -19.58 1.35
N VAL A 41 -5.66 -18.25 1.51
CA VAL A 41 -4.48 -17.50 1.11
C VAL A 41 -3.60 -17.32 2.34
N PRO A 42 -2.58 -18.20 2.51
CA PRO A 42 -1.63 -18.03 3.60
C PRO A 42 -0.82 -16.75 3.33
N PHE A 43 -0.51 -16.03 4.41
CA PHE A 43 0.29 -14.80 4.33
C PHE A 43 -0.31 -13.72 3.42
N SER A 44 -1.64 -13.54 3.44
CA SER A 44 -2.30 -12.46 2.71
C SER A 44 -1.80 -11.07 3.12
N ASN A 45 -1.33 -10.92 4.35
CA ASN A 45 -0.61 -9.75 4.80
C ASN A 45 0.60 -10.20 5.62
N PHE A 46 1.73 -9.56 5.39
CA PHE A 46 2.84 -9.68 6.31
C PHE A 46 3.51 -8.32 6.55
N PHE A 47 4.10 -8.17 7.69
CA PHE A 47 4.91 -7.03 8.08
C PHE A 47 6.12 -7.54 8.85
N MET A 48 7.28 -7.00 8.52
CA MET A 48 8.52 -7.24 9.22
C MET A 48 9.20 -5.91 9.54
N ARG A 49 9.80 -5.84 10.71
CA ARG A 49 10.63 -4.73 11.14
C ARG A 49 11.81 -5.24 11.95
N ALA A 50 13.00 -4.74 11.67
CA ALA A 50 14.19 -4.98 12.44
C ALA A 50 14.79 -3.65 12.91
N ASP A 51 15.06 -3.52 14.19
CA ASP A 51 15.72 -2.38 14.80
C ASP A 51 17.10 -2.80 15.29
N SER A 52 18.12 -2.01 14.98
CA SER A 52 19.51 -2.27 15.42
C SER A 52 19.73 -2.07 16.93
N GLY A 53 18.82 -1.32 17.57
CA GLY A 53 19.11 -0.69 18.84
C GLY A 53 20.10 0.47 18.69
N SER A 54 20.68 0.89 19.82
CA SER A 54 21.68 1.95 19.82
C SER A 54 23.07 1.39 19.50
N LEU A 55 23.59 1.73 18.34
CA LEU A 55 24.98 1.47 17.93
C LEU A 55 25.80 2.73 18.21
N GLY A 56 26.13 2.97 19.46
CA GLY A 56 26.66 4.26 19.90
C GLY A 56 25.65 5.38 19.67
N LYS A 57 25.97 6.33 18.82
CA LYS A 57 25.10 7.46 18.44
C LYS A 57 24.15 7.14 17.28
N LEU A 58 24.29 5.99 16.63
CA LEU A 58 23.50 5.60 15.47
C LEU A 58 22.42 4.60 15.88
N LYS A 59 21.23 4.77 15.33
CA LYS A 59 20.11 3.83 15.39
C LYS A 59 19.57 3.61 13.98
N VAL A 60 19.35 2.38 13.60
CA VAL A 60 18.87 2.01 12.27
C VAL A 60 17.65 1.10 12.41
N ASN A 61 16.74 1.23 11.48
CA ASN A 61 15.64 0.31 11.34
C ASN A 61 15.40 0.03 9.86
N ILE A 62 15.08 -1.21 9.57
CA ILE A 62 14.55 -1.65 8.28
C ILE A 62 13.16 -2.24 8.49
N HIS A 63 12.25 -1.97 7.58
CA HIS A 63 10.92 -2.54 7.62
C HIS A 63 10.42 -2.87 6.20
N GLY A 64 9.50 -3.81 6.15
CA GLY A 64 8.84 -4.18 4.91
C GLY A 64 7.45 -4.74 5.19
N SER A 65 6.56 -4.55 4.24
CA SER A 65 5.22 -5.12 4.27
C SER A 65 4.75 -5.50 2.88
N LYS A 66 3.91 -6.53 2.84
CA LYS A 66 3.14 -6.90 1.65
C LYS A 66 1.71 -7.16 2.08
N ARG A 67 0.77 -6.73 1.26
CA ARG A 67 -0.65 -6.94 1.47
C ARG A 67 -1.30 -7.38 0.17
N ASP A 68 -1.98 -8.53 0.21
CA ASP A 68 -2.84 -8.99 -0.87
C ASP A 68 -4.27 -8.52 -0.61
N ILE A 69 -4.79 -7.70 -1.50
CA ILE A 69 -6.15 -7.17 -1.45
C ILE A 69 -7.03 -8.11 -2.26
N MET A 70 -7.89 -8.84 -1.55
CA MET A 70 -8.78 -9.81 -2.17
C MET A 70 -9.91 -9.14 -2.92
N PRO A 71 -10.36 -9.69 -4.07
CA PRO A 71 -11.53 -9.20 -4.77
C PRO A 71 -12.79 -9.37 -3.93
N ILE A 72 -13.73 -8.45 -4.09
CA ILE A 72 -15.10 -8.59 -3.59
C ILE A 72 -15.99 -8.50 -4.81
N TYR A 73 -16.68 -9.58 -5.13
CA TYR A 73 -17.57 -9.66 -6.27
C TYR A 73 -19.00 -9.30 -5.89
N ALA A 74 -19.74 -8.73 -6.84
CA ALA A 74 -21.18 -8.49 -6.69
C ALA A 74 -21.94 -9.82 -6.60
N SER A 75 -22.96 -9.88 -5.73
CA SER A 75 -23.75 -11.10 -5.49
C SER A 75 -24.47 -11.62 -6.74
N GLU A 76 -24.86 -10.76 -7.65
CA GLU A 76 -25.54 -11.09 -8.90
C GLU A 76 -24.66 -11.94 -9.84
N GLN A 77 -23.36 -11.74 -9.82
CA GLN A 77 -22.44 -12.50 -10.63
C GLN A 77 -22.29 -13.96 -10.21
N ARG A 78 -22.45 -14.26 -8.91
CA ARG A 78 -22.48 -15.66 -8.44
C ARG A 78 -23.65 -16.43 -9.04
N ARG A 79 -24.78 -15.76 -9.30
CA ARG A 79 -25.94 -16.39 -9.97
C ARG A 79 -25.65 -16.69 -11.43
N ILE A 80 -25.01 -15.78 -12.14
CA ILE A 80 -24.71 -15.95 -13.57
C ILE A 80 -23.63 -17.01 -13.79
N SER A 81 -22.56 -17.02 -13.01
CA SER A 81 -21.53 -18.08 -13.05
C SER A 81 -22.10 -19.47 -12.76
N ALA A 82 -23.02 -19.55 -11.78
CA ALA A 82 -23.66 -20.81 -11.42
C ALA A 82 -24.63 -21.32 -12.50
N MET A 83 -25.18 -20.43 -13.31
CA MET A 83 -26.13 -20.79 -14.38
C MET A 83 -25.47 -21.20 -15.69
N THR A 84 -24.25 -20.76 -15.96
CA THR A 84 -23.58 -21.02 -17.26
C THR A 84 -22.65 -22.20 -17.28
N ASN A 85 -22.30 -22.79 -16.13
CA ASN A 85 -21.36 -23.92 -15.99
C ASN A 85 -20.02 -23.72 -16.73
N ASP A 86 -19.64 -22.50 -17.02
CA ASP A 86 -18.54 -22.16 -17.90
C ASP A 86 -17.44 -21.49 -17.05
N GLU A 87 -16.53 -22.30 -16.54
CA GLU A 87 -15.43 -21.89 -15.68
C GLU A 87 -14.44 -20.93 -16.38
N ASP A 88 -14.45 -20.92 -17.71
CA ASP A 88 -13.52 -20.14 -18.53
C ASP A 88 -13.99 -18.70 -18.81
N HIS A 89 -15.23 -18.33 -18.52
CA HIS A 89 -15.71 -16.97 -18.70
C HIS A 89 -15.32 -16.07 -17.52
N GLY A 90 -14.03 -15.93 -17.28
CA GLY A 90 -13.44 -14.95 -16.35
C GLY A 90 -13.94 -13.52 -16.55
N PHE A 91 -14.64 -13.28 -17.64
CA PHE A 91 -15.20 -11.99 -18.08
C PHE A 91 -16.46 -11.53 -17.35
N LEU A 92 -17.06 -12.36 -16.53
CA LEU A 92 -18.30 -11.99 -15.82
C LEU A 92 -18.07 -11.50 -14.39
N LYS A 93 -16.81 -11.39 -13.94
CA LYS A 93 -16.49 -11.01 -12.58
C LYS A 93 -16.51 -9.48 -12.42
N ASN A 94 -17.58 -8.96 -11.83
CA ASN A 94 -17.68 -7.56 -11.47
C ASN A 94 -17.13 -7.33 -10.08
N SER A 95 -15.93 -6.83 -9.94
CA SER A 95 -15.35 -6.54 -8.64
C SER A 95 -15.84 -5.19 -8.10
N LEU A 96 -16.34 -5.20 -6.85
CA LEU A 96 -16.82 -3.98 -6.19
C LEU A 96 -15.70 -3.04 -5.80
N ARG A 97 -14.45 -3.54 -5.73
CA ARG A 97 -13.26 -2.75 -5.41
C ARG A 97 -12.06 -3.22 -6.21
N TYR A 98 -11.04 -2.39 -6.24
CA TYR A 98 -9.72 -2.82 -6.70
C TYR A 98 -9.18 -3.94 -5.82
N TYR A 99 -8.49 -4.91 -6.42
CA TYR A 99 -7.80 -6.01 -5.77
C TYR A 99 -6.44 -6.22 -6.43
N GLY A 100 -5.56 -6.93 -5.76
CA GLY A 100 -4.18 -7.11 -6.18
C GLY A 100 -3.23 -7.00 -5.00
N THR A 101 -2.06 -6.43 -5.23
CA THR A 101 -0.99 -6.42 -4.23
C THR A 101 -0.50 -5.00 -3.97
N ASN A 102 -0.26 -4.66 -2.72
CA ASN A 102 0.61 -3.55 -2.39
C ASN A 102 1.77 -3.99 -1.50
N SER A 103 2.89 -3.32 -1.63
CA SER A 103 4.09 -3.59 -0.85
C SER A 103 4.81 -2.30 -0.47
N ASN A 104 5.51 -2.37 0.64
CA ASN A 104 6.35 -1.28 1.11
C ASN A 104 7.65 -1.85 1.66
N ILE A 105 8.74 -1.17 1.38
CA ILE A 105 10.04 -1.39 2.02
C ILE A 105 10.63 -0.04 2.41
N GLY A 106 11.24 0.03 3.59
CA GLY A 106 11.83 1.26 4.05
C GLY A 106 13.00 1.04 4.99
N LEU A 107 13.85 2.05 5.05
CA LEU A 107 15.00 2.15 5.92
C LEU A 107 14.95 3.51 6.61
N ALA A 108 15.18 3.52 7.91
CA ALA A 108 15.35 4.75 8.66
C ALA A 108 16.60 4.67 9.52
N ALA A 109 17.33 5.76 9.58
CA ALA A 109 18.47 5.93 10.46
C ALA A 109 18.33 7.22 11.25
N THR A 110 18.80 7.20 12.49
CA THR A 110 18.91 8.39 13.33
C THR A 110 20.28 8.44 13.95
N TYR A 111 20.95 9.57 13.81
CA TYR A 111 22.24 9.85 14.40
C TYR A 111 22.10 10.94 15.47
N ASP A 112 22.38 10.60 16.71
CA ASP A 112 22.39 11.55 17.83
C ASP A 112 23.72 12.32 17.81
N ILE A 113 23.72 13.55 17.35
CA ILE A 113 24.89 14.43 17.30
C ILE A 113 25.39 14.66 18.73
N ASN A 114 24.45 14.98 19.61
CA ASN A 114 24.64 15.10 21.06
C ASN A 114 23.29 14.83 21.76
N ASP A 115 23.22 15.02 23.08
CA ASP A 115 22.01 14.76 23.88
C ASP A 115 20.82 15.67 23.52
N LYS A 116 21.06 16.74 22.79
CA LYS A 116 20.06 17.75 22.43
C LYS A 116 19.74 17.81 20.94
N GLN A 117 20.53 17.15 20.10
CA GLN A 117 20.42 17.28 18.65
C GLN A 117 20.52 15.93 17.96
N SER A 118 19.68 15.69 16.97
CA SER A 118 19.73 14.50 16.14
C SER A 118 19.44 14.79 14.66
N LEU A 119 20.05 13.99 13.81
CA LEU A 119 19.80 13.96 12.37
C LEU A 119 19.15 12.62 12.02
N GLY A 120 18.05 12.65 11.27
CA GLY A 120 17.35 11.49 10.79
C GLY A 120 17.31 11.45 9.26
N VAL A 121 17.44 10.26 8.71
CA VAL A 121 17.16 9.97 7.30
C VAL A 121 16.17 8.81 7.22
N ARG A 122 15.23 8.90 6.29
CA ARG A 122 14.29 7.84 5.97
C ARG A 122 14.11 7.74 4.48
N ILE A 123 14.14 6.52 3.98
CA ILE A 123 13.89 6.17 2.59
C ILE A 123 12.81 5.10 2.59
N ASP A 124 11.74 5.32 1.82
CA ASP A 124 10.66 4.36 1.65
C ASP A 124 10.36 4.18 0.17
N ARG A 125 10.10 2.95 -0.23
CA ARG A 125 9.52 2.62 -1.53
C ARG A 125 8.20 1.91 -1.31
N TYR A 126 7.18 2.37 -2.00
CA TYR A 126 5.85 1.79 -2.04
C TYR A 126 5.50 1.42 -3.47
N ASN A 127 5.01 0.20 -3.65
CA ASN A 127 4.51 -0.32 -4.91
C ASN A 127 3.08 -0.79 -4.73
N GLU A 128 2.26 -0.54 -5.74
CA GLU A 128 0.88 -0.99 -5.82
C GLU A 128 0.62 -1.50 -7.23
N ASP A 129 0.08 -2.71 -7.34
CA ASP A 129 -0.38 -3.35 -8.56
C ASP A 129 -1.81 -3.83 -8.30
N LEU A 130 -2.77 -3.08 -8.82
CA LEU A 130 -4.19 -3.29 -8.58
C LEU A 130 -4.94 -3.41 -9.88
N GLU A 131 -6.00 -4.22 -9.84
CA GLU A 131 -6.92 -4.36 -10.96
C GLU A 131 -8.38 -4.34 -10.50
N ARG A 132 -9.27 -4.02 -11.41
CA ARG A 132 -10.71 -4.03 -11.18
C ARG A 132 -11.45 -4.33 -12.48
N TYR A 133 -12.34 -5.30 -12.42
CA TYR A 133 -13.27 -5.61 -13.52
C TYR A 133 -14.64 -5.01 -13.24
N VAL A 134 -15.17 -4.31 -14.22
CA VAL A 134 -16.50 -3.71 -14.13
C VAL A 134 -17.30 -4.05 -15.39
N LYS A 135 -18.41 -4.74 -15.19
CA LYS A 135 -19.42 -4.94 -16.24
C LYS A 135 -20.47 -3.84 -16.11
N ARG A 136 -20.74 -3.11 -17.20
CA ARG A 136 -21.67 -1.97 -17.17
C ARG A 136 -23.14 -2.38 -17.20
N SER A 137 -23.46 -3.59 -17.68
CA SER A 137 -24.85 -4.05 -17.82
C SER A 137 -25.00 -5.54 -17.57
N THR A 138 -26.24 -5.98 -17.41
CA THR A 138 -26.63 -7.38 -17.34
C THR A 138 -26.71 -8.06 -18.71
N SER A 139 -26.59 -7.30 -19.82
CA SER A 139 -26.56 -7.84 -21.18
C SER A 139 -25.22 -8.48 -21.49
N TYR A 140 -25.24 -9.66 -22.13
CA TYR A 140 -24.03 -10.34 -22.59
C TYR A 140 -23.29 -9.62 -23.72
N LEU A 141 -23.95 -8.62 -24.34
CA LEU A 141 -23.42 -7.88 -25.50
C LEU A 141 -22.68 -6.61 -25.11
N GLU A 142 -22.63 -6.25 -23.83
CA GLU A 142 -21.94 -5.02 -23.41
C GLU A 142 -20.49 -5.27 -23.00
N PRO A 143 -19.60 -4.34 -23.35
CA PRO A 143 -18.18 -4.46 -23.08
C PRO A 143 -17.90 -4.49 -21.59
N GLN A 144 -16.95 -5.33 -21.21
CA GLN A 144 -16.36 -5.35 -19.88
C GLN A 144 -15.19 -4.38 -19.84
N VAL A 145 -15.11 -3.62 -18.77
CA VAL A 145 -13.99 -2.70 -18.54
C VAL A 145 -13.07 -3.29 -17.49
N HIS A 146 -11.82 -3.44 -17.86
CA HIS A 146 -10.73 -3.86 -16.99
C HIS A 146 -9.84 -2.65 -16.72
N TYR A 147 -9.79 -2.25 -15.47
CA TYR A 147 -8.90 -1.21 -14.98
C TYR A 147 -7.67 -1.86 -14.35
N LYS A 148 -6.49 -1.41 -14.75
CA LYS A 148 -5.22 -1.70 -14.10
C LYS A 148 -4.63 -0.42 -13.57
N ARG A 149 -4.05 -0.48 -12.40
CA ARG A 149 -3.37 0.62 -11.75
C ARG A 149 -2.06 0.15 -11.16
N ASP A 150 -0.97 0.67 -11.70
CA ASP A 150 0.37 0.48 -11.20
C ASP A 150 0.88 1.77 -10.58
N LEU A 151 1.30 1.73 -9.33
CA LEU A 151 1.83 2.89 -8.64
C LEU A 151 3.16 2.57 -7.97
N ASP A 152 4.17 3.33 -8.35
CA ASP A 152 5.50 3.36 -7.72
C ASP A 152 5.71 4.68 -7.01
N ARG A 153 6.00 4.65 -5.71
CA ARG A 153 6.32 5.86 -4.94
C ARG A 153 7.59 5.67 -4.15
N ASN A 154 8.52 6.60 -4.35
CA ASN A 154 9.77 6.67 -3.60
C ASN A 154 9.77 7.94 -2.76
N ASN A 155 10.06 7.82 -1.47
CA ASN A 155 10.11 8.92 -0.53
C ASN A 155 11.51 8.99 0.09
N LEU A 156 12.04 10.21 0.21
CA LEU A 156 13.20 10.54 1.02
C LEU A 156 12.78 11.62 2.01
N ASN A 157 13.02 11.39 3.28
CA ASN A 157 12.82 12.35 4.34
C ASN A 157 14.14 12.56 5.09
N LEU A 158 14.55 13.82 5.22
CA LEU A 158 15.64 14.24 6.07
C LEU A 158 15.06 15.09 7.21
N THR A 159 15.44 14.78 8.44
CA THR A 159 14.93 15.44 9.63
C THR A 159 16.09 15.88 10.51
N TYR A 160 16.14 17.16 10.88
CA TYR A 160 17.00 17.65 11.94
C TYR A 160 16.15 18.09 13.11
N THR A 161 16.46 17.60 14.30
CA THR A 161 15.77 18.00 15.53
C THR A 161 16.79 18.52 16.53
N GLY A 162 16.38 19.54 17.26
CA GLY A 162 17.18 20.10 18.33
C GLY A 162 16.28 20.59 19.45
N GLN A 163 16.86 20.67 20.65
CA GLN A 163 16.20 21.20 21.84
C GLN A 163 17.20 21.89 22.77
N ASP A 164 16.76 22.90 23.43
CA ASP A 164 17.43 23.48 24.59
C ASP A 164 16.49 23.51 25.81
N ASN A 165 16.87 24.18 26.87
CA ASN A 165 16.07 24.20 28.10
C ASN A 165 14.74 24.95 27.97
N LYS A 166 14.51 25.73 26.89
CA LYS A 166 13.34 26.59 26.72
C LYS A 166 12.60 26.30 25.40
N SER A 167 13.25 25.73 24.42
CA SER A 167 12.70 25.57 23.09
C SER A 167 13.09 24.25 22.44
N SER A 168 12.27 23.81 21.52
CA SER A 168 12.56 22.70 20.61
C SER A 168 12.31 23.13 19.17
N TRP A 169 13.14 22.66 18.24
CA TRP A 169 12.99 22.94 16.82
C TRP A 169 13.14 21.68 15.99
N LYS A 170 12.51 21.70 14.82
CA LYS A 170 12.55 20.64 13.84
C LYS A 170 12.61 21.25 12.44
N ALA A 171 13.56 20.79 11.65
CA ALA A 171 13.61 21.04 10.21
C ALA A 171 13.40 19.72 9.47
N GLU A 172 12.60 19.75 8.41
CA GLU A 172 12.33 18.59 7.56
C GLU A 172 12.45 18.95 6.10
N LEU A 173 13.12 18.06 5.35
CA LEU A 173 13.13 18.07 3.90
C LEU A 173 12.52 16.76 3.41
N ASN A 174 11.46 16.87 2.62
CA ASN A 174 10.77 15.72 2.05
C ASN A 174 10.89 15.78 0.53
N TYR A 175 11.27 14.68 -0.08
CA TYR A 175 11.25 14.47 -1.51
C TYR A 175 10.41 13.23 -1.82
N THR A 176 9.41 13.39 -2.68
CA THR A 176 8.56 12.29 -3.13
C THR A 176 8.55 12.26 -4.65
N ARG A 177 8.80 11.08 -5.20
CA ARG A 177 8.61 10.80 -6.62
C ARG A 177 7.55 9.71 -6.75
N THR A 178 6.48 10.02 -7.46
CA THR A 178 5.41 9.06 -7.78
C THR A 178 5.38 8.84 -9.29
N LYS A 179 5.27 7.59 -9.69
CA LYS A 179 4.90 7.16 -11.04
C LYS A 179 3.61 6.38 -10.91
N GLU A 180 2.61 6.74 -11.69
CA GLU A 180 1.31 6.09 -11.72
C GLU A 180 0.96 5.82 -13.18
N ASP A 181 0.67 4.57 -13.49
CA ASP A 181 0.25 4.12 -14.79
C ASP A 181 -1.16 3.50 -14.64
N ASP A 182 -2.18 4.19 -15.13
CA ASP A 182 -3.55 3.73 -15.18
C ASP A 182 -3.90 3.28 -16.60
N VAL A 183 -4.25 2.00 -16.74
CA VAL A 183 -4.66 1.41 -18.02
C VAL A 183 -6.10 0.98 -17.94
N THR A 184 -6.90 1.38 -18.92
CA THR A 184 -8.29 0.94 -19.11
C THR A 184 -8.36 0.12 -20.37
N LEU A 185 -8.66 -1.16 -20.23
CA LEU A 185 -8.91 -2.07 -21.35
C LEU A 185 -10.42 -2.31 -21.47
N THR A 186 -10.97 -2.11 -22.65
CA THR A 186 -12.36 -2.43 -22.94
C THR A 186 -12.37 -3.63 -23.89
N SER A 187 -13.02 -4.72 -23.51
CA SER A 187 -13.26 -5.82 -24.42
C SER A 187 -14.62 -5.64 -25.10
N ASP A 188 -14.62 -5.43 -26.40
CA ASP A 188 -15.81 -5.48 -27.20
C ASP A 188 -16.13 -6.94 -27.53
N TYR A 189 -17.21 -7.45 -26.98
CA TYR A 189 -17.77 -8.73 -27.44
C TYR A 189 -18.60 -8.46 -28.70
N GLY A 190 -18.00 -8.73 -29.82
CA GLY A 190 -18.76 -8.72 -31.07
C GLY A 190 -17.97 -8.30 -32.29
N ASN A 191 -17.01 -9.10 -32.69
CA ASN A 191 -16.70 -9.37 -34.11
C ASN A 191 -15.63 -10.43 -34.20
N SER A 192 -16.01 -11.69 -34.01
CA SER A 192 -15.32 -12.80 -34.67
C SER A 192 -16.09 -13.06 -35.98
N THR A 193 -15.66 -12.38 -37.02
CA THR A 193 -15.90 -12.84 -38.40
C THR A 193 -14.89 -13.87 -38.76
#